data_b3d26e5939632391fb1c5969d1f41b33
#
_entry.id   b3d26e5939632391fb1c5969d1f41b33
#
_cell.length_a   1.000
_cell.length_b   1.000
_cell.length_c   1.000
_cell.angle_alpha   90.00
_cell.angle_beta   90.00
_cell.angle_gamma   90.00
#
_symmetry.space_group_name_H-M   'P 1'
#
loop_
_entity.id
_entity.type
_entity.pdbx_description
1 polymer ?
#
loop_
_entity_poly.entity_id
_entity_poly.type
_entity_poly.pdbx_seq_one_letter_code
_entity_poly.pdbx_strand_id
1 'polypeptide(L)'
;VIVSLLAFVLPNVVNQFIKAGADLPLITKILLGISNNIGIILIFTFIVSAGLYLLYLNTVKDLNKKISIDKKILSIPLIGNFILNSELERFSSTMELLISSGANLDIALDECSKIFNNKYLSSIVLKAKNDVVEGKDFIKSLQQESIFPDIFTQLISSGYKSGNLAGMFNKVSKFMKAEIETKRSVF
;
A
#
# COMPACT_ATOMS: atom_id res chain seq x y z
N VAL A 1 -6.55 -30.52 5.11
CA VAL A 1 -6.38 -31.87 4.58
C VAL A 1 -4.88 -32.21 4.45
N ILE A 2 -4.07 -31.44 3.69
CA ILE A 2 -2.63 -31.74 3.46
C ILE A 2 -1.84 -31.75 4.79
N VAL A 3 -2.05 -30.77 5.66
CA VAL A 3 -1.37 -30.67 6.97
C VAL A 3 -1.74 -31.84 7.87
N SER A 4 -2.99 -32.27 7.87
CA SER A 4 -3.47 -33.41 8.65
C SER A 4 -2.87 -34.72 8.16
N LEU A 5 -2.76 -34.92 6.84
CA LEU A 5 -2.09 -36.09 6.23
C LEU A 5 -0.59 -36.12 6.59
N LEU A 6 0.10 -34.97 6.51
CA LEU A 6 1.51 -34.86 6.86
C LEU A 6 1.75 -35.13 8.36
N ALA A 7 0.87 -34.68 9.25
CA ALA A 7 1.04 -34.80 10.68
C ALA A 7 0.74 -36.22 11.22
N PHE A 8 -0.24 -36.90 10.63
CA PHE A 8 -0.72 -38.19 11.19
C PHE A 8 -0.41 -39.40 10.32
N VAL A 9 -0.45 -39.29 9.01
CA VAL A 9 -0.29 -40.45 8.11
C VAL A 9 1.19 -40.66 7.76
N LEU A 10 1.94 -39.62 7.49
CA LEU A 10 3.35 -39.73 7.09
C LEU A 10 4.22 -40.42 8.14
N PRO A 11 4.16 -40.11 9.47
CA PRO A 11 4.96 -40.78 10.48
C PRO A 11 4.65 -42.26 10.57
N ASN A 12 3.38 -42.66 10.44
CA ASN A 12 2.98 -44.08 10.54
C ASN A 12 3.48 -44.89 9.34
N VAL A 13 3.41 -44.36 8.15
CA VAL A 13 3.91 -45.03 6.94
C VAL A 13 5.42 -45.15 6.98
N VAL A 14 6.13 -44.11 7.38
CA VAL A 14 7.59 -44.13 7.45
C VAL A 14 8.13 -45.10 8.53
N ASN A 15 7.46 -45.20 9.67
CA ASN A 15 7.82 -46.17 10.71
C ASN A 15 7.75 -47.62 10.21
N GLN A 16 6.88 -47.96 9.25
CA GLN A 16 6.84 -49.26 8.61
C GLN A 16 8.06 -49.49 7.71
N PHE A 17 8.54 -48.49 6.97
CA PHE A 17 9.75 -48.57 6.14
C PHE A 17 11.03 -48.73 6.99
N ILE A 18 11.12 -48.00 8.11
CA ILE A 18 12.25 -48.11 9.04
C ILE A 18 12.33 -49.54 9.63
N LYS A 19 11.18 -50.12 9.99
CA LYS A 19 11.11 -51.49 10.49
C LYS A 19 11.49 -52.53 9.42
N ALA A 20 11.34 -52.22 8.14
CA ALA A 20 11.74 -53.03 7.01
C ALA A 20 13.22 -52.89 6.62
N GLY A 21 14.00 -52.08 7.36
CA GLY A 21 15.45 -51.91 7.12
C GLY A 21 15.81 -51.10 5.89
N ALA A 22 14.87 -50.31 5.31
CA ALA A 22 15.11 -49.52 4.15
C ALA A 22 15.58 -48.11 4.53
N ASP A 23 16.66 -47.62 3.88
CA ASP A 23 17.12 -46.24 4.02
C ASP A 23 16.13 -45.24 3.37
N LEU A 24 15.75 -44.25 4.16
CA LEU A 24 14.82 -43.23 3.72
C LEU A 24 15.50 -42.19 2.80
N PRO A 25 14.89 -41.83 1.66
CA PRO A 25 15.35 -40.73 0.85
C PRO A 25 15.45 -39.41 1.64
N LEU A 26 16.41 -38.53 1.26
CA LEU A 26 16.63 -37.24 1.96
C LEU A 26 15.36 -36.40 2.07
N ILE A 27 14.55 -36.35 1.02
CA ILE A 27 13.27 -35.62 0.99
C ILE A 27 12.32 -36.12 2.08
N THR A 28 12.23 -37.42 2.28
CA THR A 28 11.36 -38.04 3.32
C THR A 28 11.87 -37.72 4.73
N LYS A 29 13.18 -37.68 4.94
CA LYS A 29 13.79 -37.27 6.23
C LYS A 29 13.47 -35.81 6.56
N ILE A 30 13.52 -34.90 5.58
CA ILE A 30 13.15 -33.47 5.75
C ILE A 30 11.66 -33.35 6.08
N LEU A 31 10.80 -34.04 5.34
CA LEU A 31 9.34 -34.03 5.57
C LEU A 31 8.98 -34.55 6.96
N LEU A 32 9.66 -35.60 7.45
CA LEU A 32 9.52 -36.11 8.80
C LEU A 32 9.95 -35.11 9.87
N GLY A 33 11.07 -34.40 9.63
CA GLY A 33 11.53 -33.34 10.53
C GLY A 33 10.51 -32.21 10.67
N ILE A 34 9.88 -31.82 9.59
CA ILE A 34 8.79 -30.80 9.58
C ILE A 34 7.55 -31.39 10.28
N SER A 35 7.15 -32.60 9.96
CA SER A 35 5.98 -33.28 10.54
C SER A 35 6.08 -33.43 12.05
N ASN A 36 7.21 -33.88 12.55
CA ASN A 36 7.43 -34.07 13.99
C ASN A 36 7.48 -32.76 14.78
N ASN A 37 7.84 -31.64 14.11
CA ASN A 37 7.92 -30.33 14.75
C ASN A 37 6.76 -29.40 14.35
N ILE A 38 5.74 -29.90 13.69
CA ILE A 38 4.64 -29.07 13.14
C ILE A 38 3.94 -28.25 14.23
N GLY A 39 3.79 -28.82 15.43
CA GLY A 39 3.22 -28.11 16.59
C GLY A 39 4.07 -26.91 17.01
N ILE A 40 5.39 -27.09 17.08
CA ILE A 40 6.32 -26.01 17.44
C ILE A 40 6.34 -24.94 16.36
N ILE A 41 6.34 -25.34 15.08
CA ILE A 41 6.31 -24.42 13.94
C ILE A 41 5.02 -23.58 13.95
N LEU A 42 3.87 -24.19 14.21
CA LEU A 42 2.59 -23.48 14.31
C LEU A 42 2.57 -22.50 15.48
N ILE A 43 3.04 -22.90 16.66
CA ILE A 43 3.14 -22.02 17.84
C ILE A 43 4.09 -20.85 17.55
N PHE A 44 5.25 -21.12 16.96
CA PHE A 44 6.22 -20.08 16.60
C PHE A 44 5.63 -19.09 15.59
N THR A 45 4.99 -19.59 14.52
CA THR A 45 4.32 -18.76 13.51
C THR A 45 3.21 -17.91 14.15
N PHE A 46 2.44 -18.49 15.08
CA PHE A 46 1.41 -17.76 15.80
C PHE A 46 1.99 -16.65 16.68
N ILE A 47 3.05 -16.92 17.44
CA ILE A 47 3.72 -15.93 18.29
C ILE A 47 4.30 -14.80 17.43
N VAL A 48 4.97 -15.13 16.32
CA VAL A 48 5.54 -14.13 15.40
C VAL A 48 4.42 -13.27 14.78
N SER A 49 3.34 -13.89 14.31
CA SER A 49 2.21 -13.15 13.73
C SER A 49 1.50 -12.26 14.76
N ALA A 50 1.32 -12.73 15.99
CA ALA A 50 0.75 -11.96 17.09
C ALA A 50 1.69 -10.80 17.49
N GLY A 51 3.00 -11.02 17.54
CA GLY A 51 3.99 -9.98 17.79
C GLY A 51 3.97 -8.89 16.72
N LEU A 52 3.96 -9.27 15.45
CA LEU A 52 3.85 -8.34 14.31
C LEU A 52 2.52 -7.57 14.35
N TYR A 53 1.42 -8.23 14.70
CA TYR A 53 0.12 -7.59 14.84
C TYR A 53 0.09 -6.56 15.97
N LEU A 54 0.67 -6.87 17.14
CA LEU A 54 0.80 -5.92 18.25
C LEU A 54 1.69 -4.72 17.90
N LEU A 55 2.80 -4.95 17.21
CA LEU A 55 3.66 -3.86 16.71
C LEU A 55 2.91 -2.98 15.71
N TYR A 56 2.12 -3.58 14.82
CA TYR A 56 1.26 -2.86 13.88
C TYR A 56 0.24 -2.00 14.61
N LEU A 57 -0.50 -2.56 15.60
CA LEU A 57 -1.48 -1.81 16.38
C LEU A 57 -0.86 -0.63 17.14
N ASN A 58 0.32 -0.82 17.71
CA ASN A 58 1.01 0.23 18.45
C ASN A 58 1.52 1.35 17.52
N THR A 59 1.90 0.99 16.30
CA THR A 59 2.37 1.94 15.29
C THR A 59 1.23 2.77 14.71
N VAL A 60 0.05 2.17 14.51
CA VAL A 60 -1.14 2.87 13.96
C VAL A 60 -1.71 3.90 14.94
N LYS A 61 -1.49 3.73 16.25
CA LYS A 61 -1.93 4.69 17.27
C LYS A 61 -1.14 6.00 17.25
N ASP A 62 0.11 5.98 16.80
CA ASP A 62 0.97 7.16 16.72
C ASP A 62 0.98 7.69 15.28
N LEU A 63 0.30 8.81 15.05
CA LEU A 63 0.15 9.42 13.73
C LEU A 63 1.51 9.72 13.07
N ASN A 64 2.51 10.16 13.83
CA ASN A 64 3.83 10.49 13.31
C ASN A 64 4.57 9.23 12.82
N LYS A 65 4.47 8.13 13.58
CA LYS A 65 5.03 6.84 13.17
C LYS A 65 4.32 6.31 11.92
N LYS A 66 3.00 6.43 11.86
CA LYS A 66 2.20 6.03 10.71
C LYS A 66 2.61 6.79 9.45
N ILE A 67 2.74 8.11 9.52
CA ILE A 67 3.22 8.97 8.42
C ILE A 67 4.61 8.51 7.94
N SER A 68 5.53 8.23 8.86
CA SER A 68 6.90 7.79 8.53
C SER A 68 6.92 6.43 7.83
N ILE A 69 6.08 5.49 8.26
CA ILE A 69 5.96 4.17 7.64
C ILE A 69 5.31 4.29 6.26
N ASP A 70 4.22 5.03 6.15
CA ASP A 70 3.52 5.26 4.90
C ASP A 70 4.42 5.93 3.85
N LYS A 71 5.31 6.83 4.27
CA LYS A 71 6.36 7.40 3.42
C LYS A 71 7.35 6.34 2.92
N LYS A 72 7.83 5.46 3.80
CA LYS A 72 8.76 4.38 3.44
C LYS A 72 8.12 3.37 2.48
N ILE A 73 6.83 3.06 2.65
CA ILE A 73 6.10 2.16 1.74
C ILE A 73 6.09 2.71 0.32
N LEU A 74 5.91 4.03 0.15
CA LEU A 74 5.95 4.67 -1.17
C LEU A 74 7.33 4.62 -1.83
N SER A 75 8.40 4.43 -1.05
CA SER A 75 9.77 4.29 -1.56
C SER A 75 10.10 2.86 -2.05
N ILE A 76 9.22 1.88 -1.82
CA ILE A 76 9.43 0.50 -2.28
C ILE A 76 9.17 0.45 -3.79
N PRO A 77 10.15 0.04 -4.62
CA PRO A 77 9.95 -0.06 -6.06
C PRO A 77 8.78 -1.01 -6.38
N LEU A 78 8.04 -0.72 -7.44
CA LEU A 78 6.83 -1.40 -7.90
C LEU A 78 5.61 -1.18 -6.99
N ILE A 79 5.69 -1.55 -5.71
CA ILE A 79 4.57 -1.42 -4.74
C ILE A 79 4.27 0.06 -4.46
N GLY A 80 5.28 0.85 -4.17
CA GLY A 80 5.13 2.29 -3.88
C GLY A 80 4.51 3.04 -5.05
N ASN A 81 4.98 2.78 -6.27
CA ASN A 81 4.42 3.39 -7.47
C ASN A 81 2.97 2.98 -7.73
N PHE A 82 2.62 1.71 -7.47
CA PHE A 82 1.24 1.25 -7.62
C PHE A 82 0.31 1.93 -6.60
N ILE A 83 0.72 2.00 -5.34
CA ILE A 83 -0.01 2.70 -4.27
C ILE A 83 -0.15 4.19 -4.62
N LEU A 84 0.95 4.85 -4.99
CA LEU A 84 0.94 6.27 -5.34
C LEU A 84 -0.02 6.56 -6.48
N ASN A 85 0.05 5.83 -7.59
CA ASN A 85 -0.82 6.02 -8.74
C ASN A 85 -2.30 5.79 -8.37
N SER A 86 -2.59 4.77 -7.54
CA SER A 86 -3.95 4.48 -7.07
C SER A 86 -4.50 5.58 -6.16
N GLU A 87 -3.68 6.12 -5.27
CA GLU A 87 -4.04 7.23 -4.39
C GLU A 87 -4.25 8.53 -5.20
N LEU A 88 -3.36 8.82 -6.17
CA LEU A 88 -3.46 10.00 -7.03
C LEU A 88 -4.64 9.92 -8.02
N GLU A 89 -4.97 8.73 -8.52
CA GLU A 89 -6.17 8.52 -9.34
C GLU A 89 -7.41 8.90 -8.55
N ARG A 90 -7.59 8.33 -7.36
CA ARG A 90 -8.74 8.59 -6.50
C ARG A 90 -8.81 10.06 -6.06
N PHE A 91 -7.67 10.64 -5.65
CA PHE A 91 -7.56 12.04 -5.30
C PHE A 91 -7.99 12.93 -6.47
N SER A 92 -7.45 12.69 -7.67
CA SER A 92 -7.71 13.51 -8.83
C SER A 92 -9.16 13.40 -9.32
N SER A 93 -9.74 12.19 -9.28
CA SER A 93 -11.15 11.98 -9.63
C SER A 93 -12.08 12.69 -8.65
N THR A 94 -11.77 12.67 -7.36
CA THR A 94 -12.58 13.37 -6.34
C THR A 94 -12.40 14.89 -6.42
N MET A 95 -11.18 15.39 -6.65
CA MET A 95 -10.92 16.83 -6.86
C MET A 95 -11.66 17.36 -8.10
N GLU A 96 -11.65 16.60 -9.20
CA GLU A 96 -12.42 16.95 -10.40
C GLU A 96 -13.90 17.10 -10.08
N LEU A 97 -14.49 16.12 -9.41
CA LEU A 97 -15.90 16.14 -9.04
C LEU A 97 -16.26 17.36 -8.14
N LEU A 98 -15.46 17.58 -7.09
CA LEU A 98 -15.72 18.68 -6.15
C LEU A 98 -15.58 20.05 -6.80
N ILE A 99 -14.52 20.28 -7.59
CA ILE A 99 -14.29 21.56 -8.27
C ILE A 99 -15.34 21.79 -9.37
N SER A 100 -15.72 20.75 -10.12
CA SER A 100 -16.77 20.83 -11.12
C SER A 100 -18.15 21.14 -10.52
N SER A 101 -18.38 20.72 -9.27
CA SER A 101 -19.61 21.07 -8.54
C SER A 101 -19.58 22.49 -7.92
N GLY A 102 -18.50 23.24 -8.11
CA GLY A 102 -18.34 24.60 -7.60
C GLY A 102 -17.76 24.71 -6.18
N ALA A 103 -17.20 23.62 -5.64
CA ALA A 103 -16.53 23.68 -4.35
C ALA A 103 -15.26 24.55 -4.44
N ASN A 104 -15.01 25.35 -3.41
CA ASN A 104 -13.76 26.09 -3.27
C ASN A 104 -12.57 25.13 -3.13
N LEU A 105 -11.39 25.56 -3.60
CA LEU A 105 -10.18 24.73 -3.63
C LEU A 105 -9.78 24.24 -2.22
N ASP A 106 -9.88 25.09 -1.22
CA ASP A 106 -9.56 24.76 0.17
C ASP A 106 -10.49 23.67 0.74
N ILE A 107 -11.80 23.77 0.46
CA ILE A 107 -12.80 22.78 0.85
C ILE A 107 -12.55 21.44 0.13
N ALA A 108 -12.31 21.50 -1.19
CA ALA A 108 -12.02 20.32 -1.98
C ALA A 108 -10.74 19.59 -1.48
N LEU A 109 -9.68 20.34 -1.15
CA LEU A 109 -8.46 19.79 -0.59
C LEU A 109 -8.67 19.17 0.80
N ASP A 110 -9.47 19.80 1.66
CA ASP A 110 -9.80 19.27 2.98
C ASP A 110 -10.52 17.92 2.88
N GLU A 111 -11.57 17.84 2.06
CA GLU A 111 -12.30 16.60 1.85
C GLU A 111 -11.40 15.51 1.21
N CYS A 112 -10.62 15.88 0.20
CA CYS A 112 -9.71 14.97 -0.46
C CYS A 112 -8.57 14.49 0.46
N SER A 113 -8.15 15.28 1.44
CA SER A 113 -7.14 14.83 2.42
C SER A 113 -7.60 13.61 3.24
N LYS A 114 -8.90 13.48 3.44
CA LYS A 114 -9.54 12.41 4.26
C LYS A 114 -9.66 11.08 3.51
N ILE A 115 -9.70 11.10 2.18
CA ILE A 115 -9.86 9.89 1.37
C ILE A 115 -8.58 9.08 1.20
N PHE A 116 -7.42 9.65 1.48
CA PHE A 116 -6.15 8.94 1.40
C PHE A 116 -6.04 7.83 2.46
N ASN A 117 -5.72 6.61 2.03
CA ASN A 117 -5.33 5.55 2.95
C ASN A 117 -3.91 5.79 3.48
N ASN A 118 -3.04 6.35 2.64
CA ASN A 118 -1.67 6.72 2.99
C ASN A 118 -1.65 8.05 3.75
N LYS A 119 -1.27 8.02 5.03
CA LYS A 119 -1.27 9.19 5.92
C LYS A 119 -0.18 10.22 5.56
N TYR A 120 0.90 9.81 4.89
CA TYR A 120 1.90 10.74 4.39
C TYR A 120 1.30 11.59 3.25
N LEU A 121 0.63 11.00 2.27
CA LEU A 121 -0.05 11.76 1.19
C LEU A 121 -1.17 12.64 1.75
N SER A 122 -1.97 12.13 2.68
CA SER A 122 -2.98 12.91 3.40
C SER A 122 -2.37 14.15 4.06
N SER A 123 -1.22 14.02 4.73
CA SER A 123 -0.56 15.14 5.41
C SER A 123 -0.04 16.21 4.45
N ILE A 124 0.45 15.79 3.25
CA ILE A 124 0.90 16.71 2.21
C ILE A 124 -0.28 17.55 1.68
N VAL A 125 -1.39 16.90 1.35
CA VAL A 125 -2.58 17.59 0.83
C VAL A 125 -3.19 18.52 1.89
N LEU A 126 -3.21 18.09 3.15
CA LEU A 126 -3.66 18.95 4.25
C LEU A 126 -2.75 20.17 4.45
N LYS A 127 -1.43 20.01 4.31
CA LYS A 127 -0.49 21.13 4.30
C LYS A 127 -0.76 22.07 3.13
N ALA A 128 -0.95 21.55 1.91
CA ALA A 128 -1.29 22.35 0.75
C ALA A 128 -2.60 23.12 0.94
N LYS A 129 -3.61 22.51 1.58
CA LYS A 129 -4.86 23.19 1.97
C LYS A 129 -4.60 24.37 2.90
N ASN A 130 -3.78 24.17 3.94
CA ASN A 130 -3.45 25.25 4.88
C ASN A 130 -2.68 26.38 4.18
N ASP A 131 -1.74 26.08 3.30
CA ASP A 131 -1.02 27.05 2.50
C ASP A 131 -1.95 27.87 1.60
N VAL A 132 -2.97 27.23 0.98
CA VAL A 132 -4.00 27.92 0.19
C VAL A 132 -4.83 28.87 1.05
N VAL A 133 -5.26 28.44 2.25
CA VAL A 133 -6.00 29.30 3.20
C VAL A 133 -5.17 30.51 3.65
N GLU A 134 -3.84 30.33 3.78
CA GLU A 134 -2.89 31.39 4.09
C GLU A 134 -2.56 32.29 2.87
N GLY A 135 -3.15 32.04 1.70
CA GLY A 135 -2.92 32.79 0.47
C GLY A 135 -1.62 32.45 -0.26
N LYS A 136 -0.97 31.35 0.10
CA LYS A 136 0.22 30.85 -0.60
C LYS A 136 -0.16 30.16 -1.91
N ASP A 137 0.81 30.05 -2.81
CA ASP A 137 0.62 29.41 -4.11
C ASP A 137 0.45 27.90 -3.95
N PHE A 138 -0.71 27.39 -4.35
CA PHE A 138 -1.07 25.98 -4.31
C PHE A 138 -0.06 25.07 -5.03
N ILE A 139 0.39 25.51 -6.22
CA ILE A 139 1.30 24.71 -7.04
C ILE A 139 2.66 24.59 -6.38
N LYS A 140 3.16 25.68 -5.78
CA LYS A 140 4.43 25.66 -5.04
C LYS A 140 4.35 24.72 -3.84
N SER A 141 3.23 24.71 -3.13
CA SER A 141 3.02 23.80 -2.01
C SER A 141 3.07 22.32 -2.42
N LEU A 142 2.49 21.97 -3.58
CA LEU A 142 2.59 20.61 -4.12
C LEU A 142 4.00 20.26 -4.60
N GLN A 143 4.69 21.19 -5.27
CA GLN A 143 6.02 20.97 -5.83
C GLN A 143 7.14 20.86 -4.78
N GLN A 144 6.91 21.33 -3.56
CA GLN A 144 7.86 21.13 -2.45
C GLN A 144 8.11 19.67 -2.10
N GLU A 145 7.17 18.80 -2.43
CA GLU A 145 7.23 17.37 -2.14
C GLU A 145 7.56 16.60 -3.42
N SER A 146 8.76 16.04 -3.47
CA SER A 146 9.27 15.28 -4.62
C SER A 146 8.57 13.93 -4.87
N ILE A 147 7.54 13.61 -4.09
CA ILE A 147 6.80 12.36 -4.20
C ILE A 147 5.86 12.33 -5.42
N PHE A 148 5.39 13.51 -5.86
CA PHE A 148 4.45 13.57 -6.97
C PHE A 148 5.17 13.41 -8.31
N PRO A 149 4.64 12.58 -9.24
CA PRO A 149 5.17 12.49 -10.60
C PRO A 149 5.15 13.85 -11.32
N ASP A 150 6.16 14.11 -12.17
CA ASP A 150 6.25 15.37 -12.91
C ASP A 150 5.01 15.66 -13.75
N ILE A 151 4.43 14.63 -14.37
CA ILE A 151 3.21 14.77 -15.16
C ILE A 151 2.02 15.25 -14.32
N PHE A 152 1.92 14.79 -13.06
CA PHE A 152 0.90 15.25 -12.13
C PHE A 152 1.04 16.75 -11.87
N THR A 153 2.22 17.20 -11.43
CA THR A 153 2.46 18.59 -11.06
C THR A 153 2.36 19.52 -12.27
N GLN A 154 2.79 19.09 -13.46
CA GLN A 154 2.69 19.88 -14.70
C GLN A 154 1.23 20.07 -15.13
N LEU A 155 0.42 19.01 -15.15
CA LEU A 155 -0.99 19.11 -15.54
C LEU A 155 -1.78 20.00 -14.56
N ILE A 156 -1.57 19.81 -13.26
CA ILE A 156 -2.25 20.61 -12.23
C ILE A 156 -1.81 22.08 -12.31
N SER A 157 -0.51 22.35 -12.50
CA SER A 157 -0.01 23.71 -12.71
C SER A 157 -0.63 24.38 -13.94
N SER A 158 -0.74 23.66 -15.05
CA SER A 158 -1.40 24.16 -16.25
C SER A 158 -2.87 24.48 -16.01
N GLY A 159 -3.59 23.58 -15.31
CA GLY A 159 -5.00 23.80 -14.97
C GLY A 159 -5.24 24.99 -14.04
N TYR A 160 -4.37 25.15 -13.06
CA TYR A 160 -4.44 26.25 -12.11
C TYR A 160 -4.25 27.61 -12.81
N LYS A 161 -3.24 27.70 -13.69
CA LYS A 161 -2.94 28.92 -14.45
C LYS A 161 -3.99 29.26 -15.50
N SER A 162 -4.61 28.27 -16.12
CA SER A 162 -5.63 28.44 -17.16
C SER A 162 -7.06 28.59 -16.64
N GLY A 163 -7.27 28.44 -15.32
CA GLY A 163 -8.61 28.39 -14.71
C GLY A 163 -9.40 27.12 -15.01
N ASN A 164 -8.77 26.09 -15.60
CA ASN A 164 -9.38 24.80 -15.90
C ASN A 164 -8.83 23.66 -15.02
N LEU A 165 -8.85 23.89 -13.73
CA LEU A 165 -8.28 22.96 -12.75
C LEU A 165 -9.03 21.61 -12.73
N ALA A 166 -10.36 21.63 -12.78
CA ALA A 166 -11.19 20.43 -12.84
C ALA A 166 -10.85 19.55 -14.06
N GLY A 167 -10.75 20.15 -15.25
CA GLY A 167 -10.40 19.42 -16.46
C GLY A 167 -9.00 18.81 -16.42
N MET A 168 -8.05 19.43 -15.72
CA MET A 168 -6.71 18.87 -15.55
C MET A 168 -6.70 17.74 -14.53
N PHE A 169 -7.46 17.83 -13.45
CA PHE A 169 -7.64 16.71 -12.53
C PHE A 169 -8.27 15.49 -13.22
N ASN A 170 -9.25 15.70 -14.12
CA ASN A 170 -9.80 14.61 -14.93
C ASN A 170 -8.73 13.93 -15.81
N LYS A 171 -7.86 14.74 -16.47
CA LYS A 171 -6.76 14.19 -17.27
C LYS A 171 -5.76 13.39 -16.42
N VAL A 172 -5.42 13.90 -15.24
CA VAL A 172 -4.54 13.18 -14.30
C VAL A 172 -5.16 11.85 -13.86
N SER A 173 -6.45 11.86 -13.47
CA SER A 173 -7.14 10.63 -13.06
C SER A 173 -7.09 9.57 -14.18
N LYS A 174 -7.40 9.95 -15.42
CA LYS A 174 -7.32 9.05 -16.58
C LYS A 174 -5.91 8.53 -16.83
N PHE A 175 -4.91 9.40 -16.72
CA PHE A 175 -3.51 9.00 -16.89
C PHE A 175 -3.07 8.01 -15.81
N MET A 176 -3.36 8.29 -14.53
CA MET A 176 -3.02 7.39 -13.42
C MET A 176 -3.73 6.04 -13.55
N LYS A 177 -5.00 6.05 -13.99
CA LYS A 177 -5.75 4.82 -14.26
C LYS A 177 -5.08 3.96 -15.34
N ALA A 178 -4.67 4.56 -16.45
CA ALA A 178 -3.96 3.86 -17.53
C ALA A 178 -2.63 3.27 -17.05
N GLU A 179 -1.87 4.00 -16.22
CA GLU A 179 -0.64 3.53 -15.60
C GLU A 179 -0.88 2.29 -14.70
N ILE A 180 -1.96 2.30 -13.91
CA ILE A 180 -2.36 1.18 -13.06
C ILE A 180 -2.71 -0.05 -13.92
N GLU A 181 -3.52 0.13 -14.96
CA GLU A 181 -3.94 -0.96 -15.84
C GLU A 181 -2.76 -1.57 -16.60
N THR A 182 -1.85 -0.73 -17.12
CA THR A 182 -0.64 -1.19 -17.79
C THR A 182 0.23 -2.06 -16.87
N LYS A 183 0.44 -1.63 -15.64
CA LYS A 183 1.21 -2.41 -14.66
C LYS A 183 0.51 -3.69 -14.25
N ARG A 184 -0.83 -3.68 -14.17
CA ARG A 184 -1.62 -4.88 -13.84
C ARG A 184 -1.60 -5.94 -14.94
N SER A 185 -1.43 -5.56 -16.20
CA SER A 185 -1.36 -6.50 -17.33
C SER A 185 0.02 -7.17 -17.48
N VAL A 186 1.04 -6.68 -16.80
CA VAL A 186 2.42 -7.23 -16.82
C VAL A 186 2.65 -8.27 -15.72
N PHE A 187 1.74 -8.38 -14.73
CA PHE A 187 1.74 -9.37 -13.66
C PHE A 187 0.60 -10.39 -13.83
#